data_b55c999ccc8b257b08fec7d70219b993
#
_entry.id   b55c999ccc8b257b08fec7d70219b993
#
_cell.length_a   1.000
_cell.length_b   1.000
_cell.length_c   1.000
_cell.angle_alpha   90.00
_cell.angle_beta   90.00
_cell.angle_gamma   90.00
#
_symmetry.space_group_name_H-M   'P 1'
#
loop_
_entity.id
_entity.type
_entity.pdbx_description
1 polymer ?
#
loop_
_entity_poly.entity_id
_entity_poly.type
_entity_poly.pdbx_seq_one_letter_code
_entity_poly.pdbx_strand_id
1 'polypeptide(L)'
;MANILMPDCLVKLNNLLQAIENAPVECDGHTLMISSALNHAGISHQRMCGVVKNPKTYFELYPHFWIEIGEFTLDYRLRIWVELYSGGKLSEGAPHGIFDARGLEYLYTSGSICPPPALDFNLLNLISDGYYEKINFTELTTLAHSVDISLISDVK
;
A
#
# COMPACT_ATOMS: atom_id res chain seq x y z
N MET A 1 -21.18 5.33 10.75
CA MET A 1 -20.51 5.64 9.50
C MET A 1 -20.77 4.55 8.48
N ALA A 2 -21.13 4.93 7.27
CA ALA A 2 -21.31 3.95 6.20
C ALA A 2 -19.96 3.29 5.89
N ASN A 3 -19.89 1.97 6.02
CA ASN A 3 -18.76 1.22 5.50
C ASN A 3 -18.78 1.32 3.98
N ILE A 4 -17.77 2.01 3.42
CA ILE A 4 -17.60 2.03 1.98
C ILE A 4 -17.16 0.63 1.57
N LEU A 5 -17.97 -0.04 0.76
CA LEU A 5 -17.60 -1.33 0.21
C LEU A 5 -16.37 -1.16 -0.68
N MET A 6 -15.42 -2.10 -0.57
CA MET A 6 -14.24 -2.12 -1.41
C MET A 6 -14.65 -2.33 -2.86
N PRO A 7 -14.31 -1.40 -3.78
CA PRO A 7 -14.61 -1.58 -5.21
C PRO A 7 -13.92 -2.82 -5.79
N ASP A 8 -14.55 -3.47 -6.75
CA ASP A 8 -14.02 -4.69 -7.37
C ASP A 8 -12.64 -4.47 -7.98
N CYS A 9 -12.37 -3.33 -8.57
CA CYS A 9 -11.07 -3.01 -9.15
C CYS A 9 -9.96 -3.00 -8.09
N LEU A 10 -10.25 -2.55 -6.87
CA LEU A 10 -9.28 -2.57 -5.78
C LEU A 10 -9.14 -3.95 -5.16
N VAL A 11 -10.19 -4.77 -5.16
CA VAL A 11 -10.07 -6.19 -4.80
C VAL A 11 -9.14 -6.91 -5.79
N LYS A 12 -9.29 -6.66 -7.08
CA LYS A 12 -8.40 -7.21 -8.10
C LYS A 12 -6.97 -6.72 -7.94
N LEU A 13 -6.79 -5.42 -7.67
CA LEU A 13 -5.47 -4.87 -7.40
C LEU A 13 -4.81 -5.54 -6.20
N ASN A 14 -5.55 -5.70 -5.11
CA ASN A 14 -5.06 -6.38 -3.92
C ASN A 14 -4.61 -7.81 -4.24
N ASN A 15 -5.38 -8.54 -5.04
CA ASN A 15 -5.01 -9.89 -5.46
C ASN A 15 -3.72 -9.92 -6.29
N LEU A 16 -3.54 -8.94 -7.18
CA LEU A 16 -2.30 -8.82 -7.98
C LEU A 16 -1.09 -8.51 -7.10
N LEU A 17 -1.25 -7.68 -6.08
CA LEU A 17 -0.17 -7.28 -5.18
C LEU A 17 0.21 -8.38 -4.17
N GLN A 18 -0.61 -9.41 -4.02
CA GLN A 18 -0.27 -10.57 -3.18
C GLN A 18 1.02 -11.27 -3.65
N ALA A 19 1.33 -11.18 -4.93
CA ALA A 19 2.56 -11.75 -5.48
C ALA A 19 3.82 -11.20 -4.82
N ILE A 20 3.77 -9.98 -4.27
CA ILE A 20 4.91 -9.31 -3.64
C ILE A 20 4.73 -9.09 -2.14
N GLU A 21 3.66 -9.59 -1.55
CA GLU A 21 3.38 -9.39 -0.12
C GLU A 21 4.54 -9.85 0.77
N ASN A 22 5.15 -10.98 0.44
CA ASN A 22 6.23 -11.56 1.20
C ASN A 22 7.63 -11.16 0.72
N ALA A 23 7.74 -10.15 -0.14
CA ALA A 23 9.04 -9.65 -0.58
C ALA A 23 9.88 -9.22 0.64
N PRO A 24 11.18 -9.55 0.67
CA PRO A 24 12.04 -9.25 1.83
C PRO A 24 12.47 -7.78 1.86
N VAL A 25 11.50 -6.89 1.93
CA VAL A 25 11.69 -5.44 1.99
C VAL A 25 10.74 -4.84 3.03
N GLU A 26 11.16 -3.76 3.66
CA GLU A 26 10.38 -3.02 4.63
C GLU A 26 9.39 -2.07 3.95
N CYS A 27 8.67 -1.27 4.73
CA CYS A 27 7.63 -0.37 4.20
C CYS A 27 8.16 0.58 3.12
N ASP A 28 9.38 1.07 3.25
CA ASP A 28 10.01 1.93 2.24
C ASP A 28 10.18 1.17 0.91
N GLY A 29 10.88 0.04 0.94
CA GLY A 29 11.10 -0.78 -0.26
C GLY A 29 9.82 -1.35 -0.84
N HIS A 30 8.88 -1.78 0.00
CA HIS A 30 7.61 -2.36 -0.46
C HIS A 30 6.73 -1.33 -1.16
N THR A 31 6.58 -0.14 -0.59
CA THR A 31 5.83 0.94 -1.26
C THR A 31 6.53 1.44 -2.51
N LEU A 32 7.86 1.38 -2.55
CA LEU A 32 8.64 1.71 -3.74
C LEU A 32 8.31 0.76 -4.89
N MET A 33 8.24 -0.55 -4.61
CA MET A 33 7.85 -1.57 -5.59
C MET A 33 6.43 -1.33 -6.10
N ILE A 34 5.49 -1.14 -5.20
CA ILE A 34 4.08 -0.91 -5.57
C ILE A 34 3.94 0.37 -6.40
N SER A 35 4.54 1.47 -5.94
CA SER A 35 4.47 2.74 -6.64
C SER A 35 5.07 2.65 -8.04
N SER A 36 6.19 1.96 -8.20
CA SER A 36 6.81 1.73 -9.50
C SER A 36 5.90 0.94 -10.44
N ALA A 37 5.27 -0.11 -9.92
CA ALA A 37 4.35 -0.93 -10.71
C ALA A 37 3.10 -0.13 -11.12
N LEU A 38 2.53 0.64 -10.22
CA LEU A 38 1.36 1.48 -10.50
C LEU A 38 1.70 2.56 -11.52
N ASN A 39 2.86 3.20 -11.41
CA ASN A 39 3.33 4.19 -12.39
C ASN A 39 3.51 3.55 -13.76
N HIS A 40 4.13 2.38 -13.82
CA HIS A 40 4.32 1.65 -15.09
C HIS A 40 2.98 1.33 -15.75
N ALA A 41 1.99 0.96 -14.98
CA ALA A 41 0.66 0.65 -15.49
C ALA A 41 -0.20 1.88 -15.78
N GLY A 42 0.20 3.07 -15.32
CA GLY A 42 -0.56 4.29 -15.50
C GLY A 42 -1.68 4.50 -14.48
N ILE A 43 -1.56 3.90 -13.29
CA ILE A 43 -2.54 4.08 -12.20
C ILE A 43 -2.09 5.23 -11.31
N SER A 44 -2.89 6.29 -11.23
CA SER A 44 -2.61 7.45 -10.38
C SER A 44 -2.66 7.06 -8.91
N HIS A 45 -1.67 7.50 -8.15
CA HIS A 45 -1.55 7.23 -6.73
C HIS A 45 -0.56 8.21 -6.10
N GLN A 46 -0.47 8.18 -4.77
CA GLN A 46 0.54 8.94 -4.03
C GLN A 46 1.24 8.01 -3.04
N ARG A 47 2.56 8.08 -3.00
CA ARG A 47 3.37 7.39 -1.99
C ARG A 47 3.62 8.37 -0.84
N MET A 48 3.20 8.00 0.36
CA MET A 48 3.20 8.87 1.53
C MET A 48 4.27 8.43 2.52
N CYS A 49 4.82 9.42 3.22
CA CYS A 49 5.67 9.20 4.39
C CYS A 49 5.09 9.98 5.55
N GLY A 50 4.95 9.33 6.69
CA GLY A 50 4.39 9.98 7.87
C GLY A 50 4.42 9.11 9.09
N VAL A 51 3.45 9.30 9.96
CA VAL A 51 3.32 8.59 11.22
C VAL A 51 2.00 7.84 11.28
N VAL A 52 2.02 6.65 11.88
CA VAL A 52 0.82 5.89 12.20
C VAL A 52 0.76 5.72 13.71
N LYS A 53 -0.37 6.08 14.30
CA LYS A 53 -0.60 6.02 15.76
C LYS A 53 -1.87 5.25 16.06
N ASN A 54 -1.84 4.50 17.16
CA ASN A 54 -3.04 4.01 17.81
C ASN A 54 -3.08 4.56 19.24
N PRO A 55 -3.90 5.59 19.51
CA PRO A 55 -3.96 6.21 20.84
C PRO A 55 -4.38 5.27 21.96
N LYS A 56 -5.16 4.23 21.65
CA LYS A 56 -5.64 3.27 22.63
C LYS A 56 -4.54 2.34 23.16
N THR A 57 -3.58 2.01 22.31
CA THR A 57 -2.48 1.08 22.64
C THR A 57 -1.14 1.78 22.80
N TYR A 58 -1.11 3.10 22.60
CA TYR A 58 0.12 3.91 22.58
C TYR A 58 1.11 3.53 21.49
N PHE A 59 0.67 2.76 20.50
CA PHE A 59 1.50 2.44 19.34
C PHE A 59 1.77 3.69 18.52
N GLU A 60 3.03 3.88 18.15
CA GLU A 60 3.45 4.96 17.24
C GLU A 60 4.58 4.45 16.37
N LEU A 61 4.44 4.64 15.06
CA LEU A 61 5.44 4.25 14.07
C LEU A 61 5.79 5.44 13.19
N TYR A 62 7.06 5.81 13.20
CA TYR A 62 7.61 6.91 12.40
C TYR A 62 9.10 6.65 12.08
N PRO A 63 9.57 6.86 10.86
CA PRO A 63 8.75 7.11 9.65
C PRO A 63 8.06 5.82 9.19
N HIS A 64 6.89 5.96 8.58
CA HIS A 64 6.21 4.87 7.93
C HIS A 64 5.78 5.29 6.52
N PHE A 65 5.80 4.35 5.59
CA PHE A 65 5.46 4.59 4.18
C PHE A 65 4.23 3.78 3.81
N TRP A 66 3.31 4.42 3.09
CA TRP A 66 2.13 3.78 2.55
C TRP A 66 1.75 4.42 1.22
N ILE A 67 0.75 3.87 0.55
CA ILE A 67 0.26 4.42 -0.72
C ILE A 67 -1.21 4.79 -0.57
N GLU A 68 -1.59 5.88 -1.22
CA GLU A 68 -2.98 6.31 -1.31
C GLU A 68 -3.43 6.28 -2.77
N ILE A 69 -4.59 5.63 -3.02
CA ILE A 69 -5.29 5.65 -4.29
C ILE A 69 -6.68 6.22 -4.02
N GLY A 70 -6.93 7.46 -4.47
CA GLY A 70 -8.15 8.16 -4.11
C GLY A 70 -8.32 8.23 -2.59
N GLU A 71 -9.40 7.67 -2.08
CA GLU A 71 -9.69 7.65 -0.64
C GLU A 71 -9.21 6.37 0.07
N PHE A 72 -8.54 5.47 -0.66
CA PHE A 72 -8.08 4.19 -0.11
C PHE A 72 -6.60 4.21 0.19
N THR A 73 -6.23 3.43 1.20
CA THR A 73 -4.85 3.26 1.66
C THR A 73 -4.37 1.86 1.35
N LEU A 74 -3.13 1.75 0.88
CA LEU A 74 -2.45 0.47 0.64
C LEU A 74 -1.29 0.38 1.63
N ASP A 75 -1.34 -0.63 2.50
CA ASP A 75 -0.28 -0.85 3.48
C ASP A 75 -0.21 -2.34 3.84
N TYR A 76 0.90 -2.97 3.50
CA TYR A 76 1.16 -4.38 3.75
C TYR A 76 2.23 -4.58 4.82
N ARG A 77 2.65 -3.51 5.51
CA ARG A 77 3.77 -3.57 6.45
C ARG A 77 3.43 -3.11 7.87
N LEU A 78 2.35 -2.37 8.06
CA LEU A 78 1.96 -1.91 9.40
C LEU A 78 1.75 -3.07 10.35
N ARG A 79 1.06 -4.11 9.91
CA ARG A 79 0.70 -5.25 10.76
C ARG A 79 1.94 -5.95 11.35
N ILE A 80 3.03 -6.03 10.61
CA ILE A 80 4.29 -6.60 11.07
C ILE A 80 4.84 -5.81 12.25
N TRP A 81 4.83 -4.49 12.15
CA TRP A 81 5.31 -3.60 13.21
C TRP A 81 4.43 -3.65 14.45
N VAL A 82 3.11 -3.71 14.27
CA VAL A 82 2.17 -3.88 15.38
C VAL A 82 2.39 -5.21 16.08
N GLU A 83 2.64 -6.27 15.33
CA GLU A 83 2.97 -7.58 15.89
C GLU A 83 4.24 -7.53 16.75
N LEU A 84 5.28 -6.93 16.24
CA LEU A 84 6.55 -6.77 16.97
C LEU A 84 6.35 -5.92 18.24
N TYR A 85 5.62 -4.83 18.14
CA TYR A 85 5.35 -3.95 19.27
C TYR A 85 4.56 -4.64 20.39
N SER A 86 3.56 -5.43 20.02
CA SER A 86 2.63 -6.04 20.97
C SER A 86 2.99 -7.48 21.37
N GLY A 87 4.05 -8.05 20.83
CA GLY A 87 4.36 -9.47 21.01
C GLY A 87 3.31 -10.39 20.40
N GLY A 88 2.70 -9.97 19.30
CA GLY A 88 1.70 -10.75 18.56
C GLY A 88 0.26 -10.60 19.05
N LYS A 89 0.02 -9.78 20.08
CA LYS A 89 -1.32 -9.69 20.72
C LYS A 89 -2.31 -8.81 19.96
N LEU A 90 -1.82 -7.80 19.23
CA LEU A 90 -2.66 -6.77 18.63
C LEU A 90 -2.60 -6.75 17.10
N SER A 91 -1.80 -7.61 16.49
CA SER A 91 -1.56 -7.57 15.05
C SER A 91 -2.81 -7.81 14.20
N GLU A 92 -3.72 -8.68 14.65
CA GLU A 92 -4.94 -8.99 13.90
C GLU A 92 -5.87 -7.78 13.76
N GLY A 93 -5.83 -6.83 14.71
CA GLY A 93 -6.62 -5.60 14.66
C GLY A 93 -6.03 -4.53 13.76
N ALA A 94 -4.79 -4.69 13.32
CA ALA A 94 -4.14 -3.72 12.43
C ALA A 94 -4.64 -3.86 10.99
N PRO A 95 -4.89 -2.76 10.29
CA PRO A 95 -5.29 -2.83 8.88
C PRO A 95 -4.18 -3.43 8.03
N HIS A 96 -4.56 -4.10 6.95
CA HIS A 96 -3.61 -4.78 6.07
C HIS A 96 -4.17 -4.87 4.65
N GLY A 97 -3.32 -4.59 3.67
CA GLY A 97 -3.72 -4.65 2.26
C GLY A 97 -4.24 -3.31 1.76
N ILE A 98 -5.42 -3.33 1.15
CA ILE A 98 -6.10 -2.13 0.67
C ILE A 98 -7.34 -1.91 1.52
N PHE A 99 -7.48 -0.73 2.08
CA PHE A 99 -8.56 -0.42 3.01
C PHE A 99 -8.90 1.08 3.03
N ASP A 100 -10.05 1.39 3.58
CA ASP A 100 -10.45 2.75 3.91
C ASP A 100 -9.94 3.06 5.32
N ALA A 101 -8.99 3.97 5.44
CA ALA A 101 -8.37 4.31 6.72
C ALA A 101 -9.25 5.19 7.62
N ARG A 102 -10.35 5.73 7.09
CA ARG A 102 -11.23 6.61 7.86
C ARG A 102 -12.01 5.84 8.91
N GLY A 103 -12.00 6.34 10.15
CA GLY A 103 -12.70 5.69 11.24
C GLY A 103 -12.00 4.50 11.89
N LEU A 104 -10.77 4.20 11.47
CA LEU A 104 -9.95 3.16 12.11
C LEU A 104 -9.31 3.68 13.40
N GLU A 105 -8.94 2.75 14.28
CA GLU A 105 -8.17 3.08 15.48
C GLU A 105 -6.73 3.50 15.15
N TYR A 106 -6.20 3.06 14.01
CA TYR A 106 -4.89 3.43 13.51
C TYR A 106 -5.01 4.70 12.67
N LEU A 107 -4.38 5.76 13.15
CA LEU A 107 -4.46 7.08 12.52
C LEU A 107 -3.23 7.31 11.64
N TYR A 108 -3.46 7.45 10.35
CA TYR A 108 -2.44 7.75 9.36
C TYR A 108 -2.33 9.26 9.19
N THR A 109 -1.18 9.83 9.55
CA THR A 109 -0.93 11.26 9.38
C THR A 109 0.27 11.45 8.46
N SER A 110 0.01 11.97 7.25
CA SER A 110 1.06 12.21 6.28
C SER A 110 1.93 13.41 6.67
N GLY A 111 3.24 13.22 6.59
CA GLY A 111 4.22 14.29 6.72
C GLY A 111 4.63 14.84 5.36
N SER A 112 4.77 13.97 4.37
CA SER A 112 5.19 14.35 3.02
C SER A 112 4.70 13.36 1.97
N ILE A 113 4.58 13.88 0.73
CA ILE A 113 4.35 13.06 -0.46
C ILE A 113 5.73 12.75 -1.04
N CYS A 114 6.03 11.46 -1.23
CA CYS A 114 7.28 11.04 -1.83
C CYS A 114 7.21 11.22 -3.36
N PRO A 115 8.29 11.68 -4.00
CA PRO A 115 8.31 11.77 -5.46
C PRO A 115 8.19 10.38 -6.10
N PRO A 116 7.68 10.29 -7.34
CA PRO A 116 7.64 9.02 -8.05
C PRO A 116 9.03 8.38 -8.14
N PRO A 117 9.14 7.06 -7.94
CA PRO A 117 10.43 6.40 -8.01
C PRO A 117 10.97 6.39 -9.44
N ALA A 118 12.27 6.60 -9.58
CA ALA A 118 12.98 6.62 -10.85
C ALA A 118 13.81 5.34 -11.07
N LEU A 119 13.44 4.23 -10.44
CA LEU A 119 14.16 2.98 -10.52
C LEU A 119 13.68 2.14 -11.72
N ASP A 120 14.63 1.47 -12.38
CA ASP A 120 14.28 0.56 -13.46
C ASP A 120 13.84 -0.82 -12.94
N PHE A 121 13.28 -1.62 -13.83
CA PHE A 121 12.79 -2.96 -13.55
C PHE A 121 13.88 -3.86 -12.93
N ASN A 122 15.06 -3.85 -13.50
CA ASN A 122 16.15 -4.74 -13.06
C ASN A 122 16.59 -4.39 -11.65
N LEU A 123 16.70 -3.11 -11.34
CA LEU A 123 17.08 -2.67 -10.01
C LEU A 123 16.00 -3.01 -8.98
N LEU A 124 14.73 -2.79 -9.31
CA LEU A 124 13.62 -3.18 -8.44
C LEU A 124 13.59 -4.68 -8.18
N ASN A 125 13.84 -5.47 -9.20
CA ASN A 125 13.89 -6.92 -9.07
C ASN A 125 15.07 -7.36 -8.18
N LEU A 126 16.22 -6.70 -8.32
CA LEU A 126 17.39 -6.98 -7.50
C LEU A 126 17.15 -6.65 -6.02
N ILE A 127 16.66 -5.46 -5.70
CA ILE A 127 16.43 -5.05 -4.31
C ILE A 127 15.31 -5.83 -3.63
N SER A 128 14.40 -6.40 -4.39
CA SER A 128 13.30 -7.22 -3.88
C SER A 128 13.58 -8.72 -3.92
N ASP A 129 14.81 -9.12 -4.23
CA ASP A 129 15.20 -10.53 -4.33
C ASP A 129 14.31 -11.31 -5.31
N GLY A 130 14.07 -10.73 -6.49
CA GLY A 130 13.30 -11.36 -7.56
C GLY A 130 11.77 -11.26 -7.41
N TYR A 131 11.27 -10.64 -6.36
CA TYR A 131 9.81 -10.54 -6.15
C TYR A 131 9.13 -9.60 -7.14
N TYR A 132 9.80 -8.52 -7.56
CA TYR A 132 9.17 -7.55 -8.44
C TYR A 132 8.66 -8.16 -9.74
N GLU A 133 9.40 -9.08 -10.33
CA GLU A 133 9.00 -9.77 -11.57
C GLU A 133 7.81 -10.71 -11.41
N LYS A 134 7.41 -11.05 -10.18
CA LYS A 134 6.25 -11.88 -9.89
C LYS A 134 4.93 -11.17 -10.09
N ILE A 135 4.94 -9.84 -10.20
CA ILE A 135 3.74 -9.07 -10.49
C ILE A 135 3.27 -9.39 -11.92
N ASN A 136 1.99 -9.69 -12.08
CA ASN A 136 1.41 -9.88 -13.40
C ASN A 136 1.14 -8.52 -14.03
N PHE A 137 2.13 -7.98 -14.73
CA PHE A 137 2.05 -6.65 -15.35
C PHE A 137 1.01 -6.57 -16.46
N THR A 138 0.74 -7.67 -17.15
CA THR A 138 -0.31 -7.71 -18.18
C THR A 138 -1.67 -7.48 -17.55
N GLU A 139 -1.99 -8.19 -16.48
CA GLU A 139 -3.26 -7.99 -15.75
C GLU A 139 -3.32 -6.61 -15.08
N LEU A 140 -2.21 -6.13 -14.54
CA LEU A 140 -2.14 -4.81 -13.93
C LEU A 140 -2.43 -3.71 -14.96
N THR A 141 -1.85 -3.81 -16.15
CA THR A 141 -2.09 -2.86 -17.24
C THR A 141 -3.55 -2.93 -17.71
N THR A 142 -4.12 -4.12 -17.81
CA THR A 142 -5.54 -4.29 -18.14
C THR A 142 -6.42 -3.63 -17.09
N LEU A 143 -6.10 -3.81 -15.81
CA LEU A 143 -6.83 -3.17 -14.72
C LEU A 143 -6.75 -1.65 -14.80
N ALA A 144 -5.59 -1.10 -15.16
CA ALA A 144 -5.37 0.33 -15.30
C ALA A 144 -6.26 0.97 -16.36
N HIS A 145 -6.64 0.22 -17.39
CA HIS A 145 -7.53 0.69 -18.45
C HIS A 145 -9.02 0.54 -18.10
N SER A 146 -9.34 -0.03 -16.94
CA SER A 146 -10.74 -0.11 -16.49
C SER A 146 -11.24 1.27 -16.07
N VAL A 147 -12.47 1.59 -16.43
CA VAL A 147 -13.11 2.86 -16.07
C VAL A 147 -13.19 2.99 -14.55
N ASP A 148 -13.43 1.89 -13.86
CA ASP A 148 -13.65 1.87 -12.41
C ASP A 148 -12.43 2.37 -11.64
N ILE A 149 -11.23 1.94 -12.01
CA ILE A 149 -10.02 2.36 -11.30
C ILE A 149 -9.67 3.83 -11.59
N SER A 150 -9.94 4.30 -12.81
CA SER A 150 -9.75 5.70 -13.15
C SER A 150 -10.64 6.61 -12.33
N LEU A 151 -11.90 6.23 -12.12
CA LEU A 151 -12.86 7.00 -11.32
C LEU A 151 -12.41 7.07 -9.85
N ILE A 152 -11.82 6.01 -9.30
CA ILE A 152 -11.36 5.97 -7.93
C ILE A 152 -10.08 6.79 -7.75
N SER A 153 -9.11 6.62 -8.64
CA SER A 153 -7.80 7.27 -8.53
C SER A 153 -7.86 8.78 -8.76
N ASP A 154 -8.83 9.27 -9.53
CA ASP A 154 -9.00 10.69 -9.82
C ASP A 154 -9.76 11.43 -8.71
N VAL A 155 -10.35 10.72 -7.75
CA VAL A 155 -11.01 11.33 -6.59
C VAL A 155 -9.95 11.76 -5.57
N LYS A 156 -9.91 13.05 -5.30
CA LYS A 156 -9.05 13.64 -4.27
C LYS A 156 -9.88 14.28 -3.18
#